data_e84d43aa2a8111858295e27ad9c3719c
#
_entry.id   e84d43aa2a8111858295e27ad9c3719c
#
_cell.length_a   1.000
_cell.length_b   1.000
_cell.length_c   1.000
_cell.angle_alpha   90.00
_cell.angle_beta   90.00
_cell.angle_gamma   90.00
#
_symmetry.space_group_name_H-M   'P 1'
#
loop_
_entity.id
_entity.type
_entity.pdbx_description
1 polymer ?
#
loop_
_entity_poly.entity_id
_entity_poly.type
_entity_poly.pdbx_seq_one_letter_code
_entity_poly.pdbx_strand_id
1 'polypeptide(L)'
;MGANLMATETSGDKKGILLETGTNEFEIVEFSIGQVNYGINVAKVREVITRTPVTNMPQAHPYIDGLFTLRGKAIPLVNLPRCLNVETNAEPKNIIVTEINNYKIGFLVENVSRIHRISWKDMEPAPEVGDQSRVVGIIKMEDRIVLLLDFETIIAEINPEINAKLTTYED
;
A
#
# COMPACT_ATOMS: atom_id res chain seq x y z
N MET A 1 -15.50 -1.92 -36.17
CA MET A 1 -15.22 -1.75 -35.43
C MET A 1 -15.03 -2.00 -34.58
N GLY A 2 -15.27 -2.35 -34.72
CA GLY A 2 -14.97 -2.45 -33.53
C GLY A 2 -14.72 -2.85 -33.08
N ALA A 3 -14.60 -3.21 -33.15
CA ALA A 3 -14.24 -3.44 -32.31
C ALA A 3 -13.89 -3.88 -32.11
N ASN A 4 -13.88 -4.24 -32.16
CA ASN A 4 -13.46 -4.47 -31.53
C ASN A 4 -12.96 -4.74 -31.28
N LEU A 5 -12.80 -5.11 -31.78
CA LEU A 5 -12.31 -5.10 -31.06
C LEU A 5 -12.09 -5.47 -30.52
N MET A 6 -11.96 -5.96 -30.60
CA MET A 6 -11.76 -6.08 -29.66
C MET A 6 -11.45 -6.50 -29.12
N ALA A 7 -11.36 -6.75 -29.35
CA ALA A 7 -11.00 -6.91 -28.48
C ALA A 7 -10.64 -7.27 -28.07
N THR A 8 -10.46 -7.75 -28.28
CA THR A 8 -10.17 -7.86 -27.50
C THR A 8 -9.90 -8.27 -26.99
N GLU A 9 -9.56 -8.69 -26.97
CA GLU A 9 -9.37 -8.84 -26.12
C GLU A 9 -9.15 -9.20 -25.41
N THR A 10 -8.96 -9.56 -25.45
CA THR A 10 -8.84 -9.70 -24.49
C THR A 10 -8.50 -10.03 -23.80
N SER A 11 -8.11 -10.38 -23.68
CA SER A 11 -7.77 -10.50 -22.76
C SER A 11 -7.64 -10.53 -21.96
N GLY A 12 -7.42 -10.93 -21.72
CA GLY A 12 -7.29 -10.97 -20.68
C GLY A 12 -7.44 -10.69 -19.99
N ASP A 13 -7.32 -10.70 -19.76
CA ASP A 13 -7.40 -10.28 -18.99
C ASP A 13 -7.91 -10.04 -18.28
N LYS A 14 -8.07 -10.34 -17.77
CA LYS A 14 -8.70 -9.91 -16.93
C LYS A 14 -8.43 -8.78 -16.17
N LYS A 15 -7.66 -8.61 -15.80
CA LYS A 15 -7.42 -7.30 -15.37
C LYS A 15 -7.62 -6.33 -16.47
N GLY A 16 -7.75 -6.82 -17.60
CA GLY A 16 -7.95 -5.97 -18.74
C GLY A 16 -9.24 -5.20 -18.73
N ILE A 17 -10.10 -5.47 -17.79
CA ILE A 17 -11.38 -4.80 -17.77
C ILE A 17 -11.26 -3.31 -17.62
N LEU A 18 -10.26 -2.85 -16.87
CA LEU A 18 -10.07 -1.43 -16.68
C LEU A 18 -9.80 -0.71 -17.99
N LEU A 19 -9.33 -1.43 -18.98
CA LEU A 19 -9.01 -0.84 -20.26
C LEU A 19 -10.23 -0.37 -20.99
N GLU A 20 -11.38 -0.89 -20.63
CA GLU A 20 -12.60 -0.52 -21.34
C GLU A 20 -12.97 0.92 -21.12
N THR A 21 -12.49 1.52 -20.07
CA THR A 21 -12.76 2.92 -19.80
C THR A 21 -11.87 3.83 -20.62
N GLY A 22 -10.86 3.27 -21.30
CA GLY A 22 -9.93 4.08 -22.04
C GLY A 22 -8.84 4.68 -21.19
N THR A 23 -8.84 4.41 -19.89
CA THR A 23 -7.81 4.91 -19.00
C THR A 23 -6.95 3.74 -18.53
N ASN A 24 -5.65 3.91 -18.56
CA ASN A 24 -4.72 2.96 -17.99
C ASN A 24 -4.09 3.59 -16.77
N GLU A 25 -4.92 4.18 -15.92
CA GLU A 25 -4.43 4.97 -14.82
C GLU A 25 -4.94 4.45 -13.49
N PHE A 26 -4.18 4.72 -12.45
CA PHE A 26 -4.58 4.44 -11.09
C PHE A 26 -4.07 5.58 -10.22
N GLU A 27 -4.57 5.65 -8.99
CA GLU A 27 -4.18 6.71 -8.09
C GLU A 27 -3.41 6.14 -6.92
N ILE A 28 -2.41 6.89 -6.48
CA ILE A 28 -1.61 6.53 -5.32
C ILE A 28 -1.61 7.68 -4.33
N VAL A 29 -1.47 7.31 -3.05
CA VAL A 29 -1.18 8.26 -1.99
C VAL A 29 0.33 8.24 -1.80
N GLU A 30 0.95 9.40 -1.97
CA GLU A 30 2.40 9.50 -1.75
C GLU A 30 2.68 9.88 -0.30
N PHE A 31 3.63 9.22 0.30
CA PHE A 31 4.07 9.53 1.66
C PHE A 31 5.57 9.34 1.74
N SER A 32 6.17 9.85 2.82
CA SER A 32 7.61 9.77 2.99
C SER A 32 7.97 9.18 4.34
N ILE A 33 9.11 8.53 4.38
CA ILE A 33 9.76 8.08 5.59
C ILE A 33 11.24 8.36 5.39
N GLY A 34 11.80 9.21 6.23
CA GLY A 34 13.17 9.62 6.06
C GLY A 34 13.37 10.34 4.74
N GLN A 35 14.33 9.89 3.96
CA GLN A 35 14.62 10.50 2.67
C GLN A 35 13.94 9.78 1.51
N VAL A 36 13.10 8.80 1.79
CA VAL A 36 12.53 7.95 0.75
C VAL A 36 11.05 8.25 0.58
N ASN A 37 10.61 8.32 -0.67
CA ASN A 37 9.21 8.55 -1.01
C ASN A 37 8.56 7.24 -1.45
N TYR A 38 7.39 6.99 -0.90
CA TYR A 38 6.65 5.77 -1.14
C TYR A 38 5.25 6.08 -1.64
N GLY A 39 4.60 5.10 -2.20
CA GLY A 39 3.21 5.23 -2.59
C GLY A 39 2.43 3.99 -2.26
N ILE A 40 1.13 4.17 -2.09
CA ILE A 40 0.19 3.06 -1.92
C ILE A 40 -1.00 3.34 -2.82
N ASN A 41 -1.50 2.29 -3.45
CA ASN A 41 -2.68 2.40 -4.30
C ASN A 41 -3.87 2.89 -3.47
N VAL A 42 -4.53 3.94 -3.95
CA VAL A 42 -5.67 4.54 -3.25
C VAL A 42 -6.76 3.51 -2.97
N ALA A 43 -6.90 2.51 -3.83
CA ALA A 43 -7.93 1.49 -3.66
C ALA A 43 -7.79 0.73 -2.34
N LYS A 44 -6.61 0.73 -1.73
CA LYS A 44 -6.39 0.05 -0.46
C LYS A 44 -6.61 0.96 0.74
N VAL A 45 -6.74 2.26 0.54
CA VAL A 45 -6.76 3.24 1.62
C VAL A 45 -8.19 3.57 1.99
N ARG A 46 -8.50 3.47 3.28
CA ARG A 46 -9.79 3.93 3.80
C ARG A 46 -9.72 5.40 4.17
N GLU A 47 -8.67 5.79 4.86
CA GLU A 47 -8.51 7.18 5.27
C GLU A 47 -7.09 7.39 5.77
N VAL A 48 -6.73 8.65 5.88
CA VAL A 48 -5.47 9.08 6.48
C VAL A 48 -5.81 9.91 7.70
N ILE A 49 -5.23 9.57 8.84
CA ILE A 49 -5.52 10.29 10.08
C ILE A 49 -4.21 10.76 10.70
N THR A 50 -4.33 11.72 11.61
CA THR A 50 -3.21 12.16 12.41
C THR A 50 -2.87 11.07 13.43
N ARG A 51 -1.60 10.97 13.76
CA ARG A 51 -1.15 10.01 14.77
C ARG A 51 -1.97 10.16 16.05
N THR A 52 -2.35 9.04 16.63
CA THR A 52 -3.19 9.01 17.82
C THR A 52 -2.53 8.08 18.85
N PRO A 53 -2.90 8.18 20.13
CA PRO A 53 -2.32 7.33 21.16
C PRO A 53 -2.50 5.84 20.86
N VAL A 54 -1.51 5.05 21.26
CA VAL A 54 -1.43 3.63 20.95
C VAL A 54 -1.33 2.86 22.25
N THR A 55 -2.11 1.78 22.36
CA THR A 55 -2.03 0.88 23.49
C THR A 55 -1.11 -0.28 23.13
N ASN A 56 -0.09 -0.49 23.93
CA ASN A 56 0.86 -1.56 23.67
C ASN A 56 0.17 -2.92 23.75
N MET A 57 0.46 -3.78 22.77
CA MET A 57 -0.10 -5.12 22.74
C MET A 57 1.00 -6.14 23.01
N PRO A 58 0.92 -6.87 24.15
CA PRO A 58 1.98 -7.82 24.49
C PRO A 58 2.10 -8.93 23.45
N GLN A 59 3.33 -9.33 23.19
CA GLN A 59 3.63 -10.47 22.32
C GLN A 59 3.14 -10.28 20.89
N ALA A 60 2.95 -9.02 20.46
CA ALA A 60 2.60 -8.74 19.09
C ALA A 60 3.84 -8.91 18.21
N HIS A 61 3.59 -9.01 16.90
CA HIS A 61 4.68 -9.05 15.93
C HIS A 61 5.58 -7.83 16.12
N PRO A 62 6.89 -7.96 15.88
CA PRO A 62 7.83 -6.84 16.12
C PRO A 62 7.47 -5.55 15.36
N TYR A 63 6.80 -5.66 14.23
CA TYR A 63 6.43 -4.46 13.46
C TYR A 63 5.18 -3.78 14.00
N ILE A 64 4.47 -4.40 14.95
CA ILE A 64 3.23 -3.84 15.49
C ILE A 64 3.58 -2.98 16.70
N ASP A 65 3.21 -1.69 16.65
CA ASP A 65 3.39 -0.79 17.80
C ASP A 65 2.32 -1.03 18.86
N GLY A 66 1.16 -1.52 18.47
CA GLY A 66 0.07 -1.72 19.38
C GLY A 66 -1.26 -1.54 18.69
N LEU A 67 -2.26 -1.12 19.46
CA LEU A 67 -3.61 -0.92 18.96
C LEU A 67 -3.99 0.55 19.14
N PHE A 68 -4.70 1.11 18.17
CA PHE A 68 -5.31 2.43 18.34
C PHE A 68 -6.80 2.30 18.08
N THR A 69 -7.56 3.26 18.62
CA THR A 69 -9.00 3.23 18.50
C THR A 69 -9.46 4.15 17.39
N LEU A 70 -10.28 3.64 16.49
CA LEU A 70 -10.87 4.42 15.42
C LEU A 70 -12.35 4.08 15.36
N ARG A 71 -13.18 5.08 15.63
CA ARG A 71 -14.65 4.91 15.62
C ARG A 71 -15.09 3.73 16.46
N GLY A 72 -14.50 3.62 17.66
CA GLY A 72 -14.88 2.59 18.61
C GLY A 72 -14.30 1.23 18.36
N LYS A 73 -13.43 1.07 17.37
CA LYS A 73 -12.80 -0.21 17.07
C LYS A 73 -11.31 -0.13 17.30
N ALA A 74 -10.75 -1.21 17.84
CA ALA A 74 -9.32 -1.31 18.06
C ALA A 74 -8.67 -1.83 16.79
N ILE A 75 -7.68 -1.09 16.29
CA ILE A 75 -7.04 -1.38 15.02
C ILE A 75 -5.54 -1.52 15.26
N PRO A 76 -4.90 -2.58 14.73
CA PRO A 76 -3.45 -2.72 14.86
C PRO A 76 -2.72 -1.62 14.11
N LEU A 77 -1.64 -1.15 14.70
CA LEU A 77 -0.79 -0.14 14.09
C LEU A 77 0.56 -0.73 13.75
N VAL A 78 0.88 -0.76 12.47
CA VAL A 78 2.17 -1.21 11.98
C VAL A 78 3.11 -0.01 11.95
N ASN A 79 4.28 -0.18 12.55
CA ASN A 79 5.34 0.83 12.45
C ASN A 79 6.06 0.61 11.14
N LEU A 80 5.64 1.32 10.11
CA LEU A 80 6.18 1.09 8.77
C LEU A 80 7.67 1.41 8.67
N PRO A 81 8.17 2.50 9.31
CA PRO A 81 9.62 2.72 9.29
C PRO A 81 10.41 1.52 9.82
N ARG A 82 9.94 0.92 10.91
CA ARG A 82 10.62 -0.26 11.45
C ARG A 82 10.50 -1.43 10.50
N CYS A 83 9.33 -1.62 9.91
CA CYS A 83 9.09 -2.71 8.97
C CYS A 83 10.03 -2.61 7.76
N LEU A 84 10.23 -1.40 7.26
CA LEU A 84 11.07 -1.18 6.10
C LEU A 84 12.54 -0.96 6.46
N ASN A 85 12.85 -0.90 7.75
CA ASN A 85 14.20 -0.66 8.24
C ASN A 85 14.75 0.65 7.68
N VAL A 86 13.95 1.70 7.76
CA VAL A 86 14.30 3.03 7.28
C VAL A 86 14.33 3.98 8.46
N GLU A 87 15.40 4.78 8.53
CA GLU A 87 15.49 5.77 9.59
C GLU A 87 14.59 6.95 9.29
N THR A 88 13.99 7.48 10.34
CA THR A 88 13.09 8.61 10.21
C THR A 88 13.85 9.90 10.49
N ASN A 89 13.46 10.98 9.79
CA ASN A 89 14.01 12.30 10.03
C ASN A 89 13.26 13.04 11.13
N ALA A 90 12.02 12.64 11.39
CA ALA A 90 11.16 13.32 12.34
C ALA A 90 10.19 12.31 12.92
N GLU A 91 9.46 12.74 13.96
CA GLU A 91 8.41 11.91 14.52
C GLU A 91 7.36 11.59 13.46
N PRO A 92 6.97 10.33 13.34
CA PRO A 92 5.89 9.99 12.40
C PRO A 92 4.60 10.72 12.78
N LYS A 93 3.95 11.30 11.80
CA LYS A 93 2.80 12.17 12.05
C LYS A 93 1.48 11.62 11.59
N ASN A 94 1.47 10.65 10.69
CA ASN A 94 0.23 10.19 10.07
C ASN A 94 0.08 8.69 10.15
N ILE A 95 -1.15 8.26 10.12
CA ILE A 95 -1.50 6.85 10.02
C ILE A 95 -2.34 6.69 8.75
N ILE A 96 -1.88 5.81 7.86
CA ILE A 96 -2.67 5.43 6.70
C ILE A 96 -3.48 4.21 7.09
N VAL A 97 -4.80 4.37 7.16
CA VAL A 97 -5.68 3.28 7.52
C VAL A 97 -6.07 2.54 6.26
N THR A 98 -5.74 1.26 6.21
CA THR A 98 -6.07 0.42 5.07
C THR A 98 -7.14 -0.58 5.44
N GLU A 99 -7.86 -1.02 4.43
CA GLU A 99 -8.80 -2.11 4.61
C GLU A 99 -8.64 -3.09 3.47
N ILE A 100 -8.23 -4.30 3.81
CA ILE A 100 -8.00 -5.35 2.84
C ILE A 100 -8.76 -6.58 3.32
N ASN A 101 -9.74 -7.01 2.54
CA ASN A 101 -10.59 -8.17 2.86
C ASN A 101 -11.21 -8.04 4.25
N ASN A 102 -11.74 -6.87 4.54
CA ASN A 102 -12.43 -6.55 5.80
C ASN A 102 -11.50 -6.46 7.01
N TYR A 103 -10.20 -6.56 6.82
CA TYR A 103 -9.23 -6.30 7.88
C TYR A 103 -8.77 -4.87 7.79
N LYS A 104 -8.85 -4.17 8.91
CA LYS A 104 -8.37 -2.80 9.01
C LYS A 104 -7.04 -2.80 9.73
N ILE A 105 -6.06 -2.14 9.15
CA ILE A 105 -4.73 -2.02 9.71
C ILE A 105 -4.25 -0.61 9.44
N GLY A 106 -3.65 0.03 10.44
CA GLY A 106 -3.04 1.33 10.26
C GLY A 106 -1.55 1.18 10.05
N PHE A 107 -1.01 2.05 9.21
CA PHE A 107 0.43 2.09 8.94
C PHE A 107 0.95 3.45 9.32
N LEU A 108 1.86 3.48 10.29
CA LEU A 108 2.45 4.72 10.77
C LEU A 108 3.50 5.16 9.76
N VAL A 109 3.38 6.40 9.29
CA VAL A 109 4.31 6.97 8.33
C VAL A 109 4.74 8.36 8.81
N GLU A 110 5.85 8.84 8.25
CA GLU A 110 6.38 10.13 8.71
C GLU A 110 5.51 11.27 8.22
N ASN A 111 5.16 11.26 6.94
CA ASN A 111 4.39 12.35 6.38
C ASN A 111 3.66 11.90 5.12
N VAL A 112 2.41 12.33 4.97
CA VAL A 112 1.63 12.06 3.77
C VAL A 112 1.57 13.34 2.95
N SER A 113 1.88 13.27 1.66
CA SER A 113 1.94 14.47 0.83
C SER A 113 0.70 14.68 0.00
N ARG A 114 0.46 13.84 -1.00
CA ARG A 114 -0.70 14.07 -1.88
C ARG A 114 -1.04 12.82 -2.65
N ILE A 115 -2.17 12.90 -3.38
CA ILE A 115 -2.61 11.84 -4.27
C ILE A 115 -2.14 12.17 -5.68
N HIS A 116 -1.61 11.17 -6.37
CA HIS A 116 -1.17 11.31 -7.74
C HIS A 116 -1.91 10.32 -8.63
N ARG A 117 -2.22 10.76 -9.84
CA ARG A 117 -2.75 9.89 -10.88
C ARG A 117 -1.59 9.42 -11.72
N ILE A 118 -1.43 8.11 -11.84
CA ILE A 118 -0.27 7.49 -12.47
C ILE A 118 -0.76 6.61 -13.61
N SER A 119 -0.06 6.67 -14.74
CA SER A 119 -0.32 5.74 -15.83
C SER A 119 0.46 4.46 -15.60
N TRP A 120 -0.19 3.32 -15.83
CA TRP A 120 0.48 2.02 -15.69
C TRP A 120 1.74 1.94 -16.54
N LYS A 121 1.75 2.60 -17.69
CA LYS A 121 2.90 2.56 -18.57
C LYS A 121 4.09 3.33 -18.00
N ASP A 122 3.86 4.20 -17.03
CA ASP A 122 4.94 4.97 -16.41
C ASP A 122 5.53 4.28 -15.20
N MET A 123 5.00 3.12 -14.84
CA MET A 123 5.53 2.36 -13.72
C MET A 123 6.54 1.36 -14.22
N GLU A 124 7.70 1.29 -13.57
CA GLU A 124 8.76 0.39 -13.94
C GLU A 124 8.92 -0.68 -12.87
N PRO A 125 9.38 -1.88 -13.25
CA PRO A 125 9.67 -2.90 -12.24
C PRO A 125 10.83 -2.46 -11.35
N ALA A 126 10.80 -2.92 -10.11
CA ALA A 126 11.88 -2.62 -9.18
C ALA A 126 13.17 -3.32 -9.65
N PRO A 127 14.32 -2.63 -9.57
CA PRO A 127 15.59 -3.27 -9.92
C PRO A 127 15.88 -4.43 -8.97
N GLU A 128 16.64 -5.38 -9.46
CA GLU A 128 16.96 -6.55 -8.64
C GLU A 128 18.16 -6.26 -7.75
N VAL A 129 17.92 -5.49 -6.70
CA VAL A 129 18.95 -5.17 -5.71
C VAL A 129 18.36 -5.43 -4.33
N GLY A 130 18.72 -6.54 -3.73
CA GLY A 130 18.20 -6.90 -2.41
C GLY A 130 16.80 -7.49 -2.48
N ASP A 131 16.13 -7.47 -1.33
CA ASP A 131 14.80 -8.03 -1.21
C ASP A 131 13.78 -7.00 -1.64
N GLN A 132 13.02 -7.31 -2.68
CA GLN A 132 12.05 -6.38 -3.25
C GLN A 132 10.64 -6.93 -3.20
N SER A 133 10.39 -7.92 -2.35
CA SER A 133 9.08 -8.53 -2.27
C SER A 133 7.99 -7.54 -1.86
N ARG A 134 8.38 -6.43 -1.23
CA ARG A 134 7.42 -5.44 -0.75
C ARG A 134 7.18 -4.30 -1.71
N VAL A 135 7.90 -4.26 -2.82
CA VAL A 135 7.81 -3.16 -3.79
C VAL A 135 7.13 -3.66 -5.05
N VAL A 136 6.00 -3.06 -5.41
CA VAL A 136 5.30 -3.40 -6.64
C VAL A 136 6.06 -2.86 -7.85
N GLY A 137 6.59 -1.65 -7.73
CA GLY A 137 7.29 -1.03 -8.84
C GLY A 137 7.80 0.34 -8.46
N ILE A 138 8.36 1.00 -9.45
CA ILE A 138 8.97 2.32 -9.30
C ILE A 138 8.26 3.31 -10.18
N ILE A 139 7.96 4.47 -9.64
CA ILE A 139 7.35 5.57 -10.38
C ILE A 139 8.35 6.73 -10.38
N LYS A 140 8.76 7.14 -11.56
CA LYS A 140 9.69 8.27 -11.70
C LYS A 140 8.90 9.55 -11.82
N MET A 141 9.11 10.45 -10.88
CA MET A 141 8.60 11.81 -10.97
C MET A 141 9.71 12.69 -11.52
N GLU A 142 9.41 13.97 -11.71
CA GLU A 142 10.41 14.88 -12.26
C GLU A 142 11.63 15.02 -11.34
N ASP A 143 11.40 15.05 -10.04
CA ASP A 143 12.45 15.38 -9.09
C ASP A 143 12.72 14.25 -8.09
N ARG A 144 12.05 13.11 -8.23
CA ARG A 144 12.24 12.02 -7.25
C ARG A 144 11.71 10.73 -7.79
N ILE A 145 12.01 9.66 -7.06
CA ILE A 145 11.50 8.33 -7.33
C ILE A 145 10.55 7.94 -6.19
N VAL A 146 9.40 7.40 -6.56
CA VAL A 146 8.42 6.91 -5.59
C VAL A 146 8.38 5.39 -5.70
N LEU A 147 8.54 4.72 -4.57
CA LEU A 147 8.47 3.26 -4.52
C LEU A 147 7.04 2.86 -4.15
N LEU A 148 6.38 2.15 -5.06
CA LEU A 148 5.01 1.70 -4.81
C LEU A 148 5.06 0.43 -3.98
N LEU A 149 4.50 0.49 -2.78
CA LEU A 149 4.56 -0.61 -1.83
C LEU A 149 3.36 -1.53 -1.96
N ASP A 150 3.60 -2.81 -1.71
CA ASP A 150 2.58 -3.83 -1.67
C ASP A 150 2.21 -4.08 -0.21
N PHE A 151 1.18 -3.40 0.26
CA PHE A 151 0.76 -3.53 1.66
C PHE A 151 0.20 -4.91 1.96
N GLU A 152 -0.33 -5.59 0.95
CA GLU A 152 -0.83 -6.95 1.17
C GLU A 152 0.29 -7.91 1.53
N THR A 153 1.44 -7.76 0.86
CA THR A 153 2.60 -8.57 1.20
C THR A 153 3.07 -8.28 2.61
N ILE A 154 3.09 -7.01 2.99
CA ILE A 154 3.51 -6.63 4.34
C ILE A 154 2.55 -7.22 5.39
N ILE A 155 1.25 -7.14 5.12
CA ILE A 155 0.25 -7.69 6.04
C ILE A 155 0.42 -9.21 6.16
N ALA A 156 0.71 -9.88 5.05
CA ALA A 156 0.90 -11.33 5.07
C ALA A 156 2.12 -11.72 5.89
N GLU A 157 3.17 -10.90 5.88
CA GLU A 157 4.35 -11.17 6.71
C GLU A 157 4.00 -11.08 8.19
N ILE A 158 3.15 -10.12 8.53
CA ILE A 158 2.79 -9.89 9.93
C ILE A 158 1.80 -10.92 10.41
N ASN A 159 0.86 -11.29 9.57
CA ASN A 159 -0.18 -12.24 9.93
C ASN A 159 -0.44 -13.21 8.80
N PRO A 160 0.30 -14.33 8.77
CA PRO A 160 0.12 -15.31 7.69
C PRO A 160 -1.29 -15.88 7.62
N GLU A 161 -2.04 -15.86 8.72
CA GLU A 161 -3.41 -16.36 8.70
C GLU A 161 -4.31 -15.52 7.82
N ILE A 162 -4.05 -14.22 7.77
CA ILE A 162 -4.83 -13.35 6.89
C ILE A 162 -4.60 -13.77 5.45
N ASN A 163 -3.35 -14.05 5.10
CA ASN A 163 -3.03 -14.48 3.74
C ASN A 163 -3.73 -15.79 3.41
N ALA A 164 -3.77 -16.72 4.34
CA ALA A 164 -4.44 -17.99 4.12
C ALA A 164 -5.93 -17.78 3.88
N LYS A 165 -6.54 -16.87 4.64
CA LYS A 165 -7.96 -16.57 4.46
C LYS A 165 -8.22 -15.95 3.10
N LEU A 166 -7.32 -15.10 2.64
CA LEU A 166 -7.44 -14.50 1.33
C LEU A 166 -7.45 -15.58 0.25
N THR A 167 -6.54 -16.52 0.38
CA THR A 167 -6.45 -17.62 -0.58
C THR A 167 -7.72 -18.45 -0.57
N THR A 168 -8.27 -18.70 0.62
CA THR A 168 -9.48 -19.50 0.74
C THR A 168 -10.65 -18.83 0.03
N TYR A 169 -10.77 -17.53 0.16
CA TYR A 169 -11.88 -16.81 -0.45
C TYR A 169 -11.76 -16.76 -1.98
N GLU A 170 -10.57 -16.86 -2.49
CA GLU A 170 -10.40 -16.85 -3.94
C GLU A 170 -10.77 -18.18 -4.58
N ASP A 171 -10.81 -19.22 -3.78
CA ASP A 171 -11.21 -20.53 -4.28
C ASP A 171 -12.72 -20.66 -4.27
#